data_29054e77c8b2feebb3e05d0916172dcd
#
_entry.id   29054e77c8b2feebb3e05d0916172dcd
#
_cell.length_a   1.000
_cell.length_b   1.000
_cell.length_c   1.000
_cell.angle_alpha   90.00
_cell.angle_beta   90.00
_cell.angle_gamma   90.00
#
_symmetry.space_group_name_H-M   'P 1'
#
loop_
_entity.id
_entity.type
_entity.pdbx_description
1 polymer ?
#
loop_
_entity_poly.entity_id
_entity_poly.type
_entity_poly.pdbx_seq_one_letter_code
_entity_poly.pdbx_strand_id
1 'polypeptide(L)'
;MSCLVSPYLRNQSTDNSPLLTSQILLDCGIGGDSDQEDGAAEEGVARHRVLIFCQLKQMLDIVENDLFRKSMPSVTYMRMDGSTDVSKRHAVVQTFNADPSIDVLLLTTHVGGLGLNLTSADTVIFVEHDWNPMKDLQAMDRAHRLGQKRVVNVYRLIMRGTLEEKIMGCASLSSLPTSRS
;
A
#
# COMPACT_ATOMS: atom_id res chain seq x y z
N MET A 1 -13.42 1.22 16.01
CA MET A 1 -12.34 0.49 15.31
C MET A 1 -12.89 0.02 13.98
N SER A 2 -12.86 0.88 12.95
CA SER A 2 -13.46 0.59 11.65
C SER A 2 -12.34 0.41 10.64
N CYS A 3 -11.95 -0.83 10.39
CA CYS A 3 -11.13 -1.18 9.24
C CYS A 3 -12.12 -1.34 8.06
N LEU A 4 -12.27 -0.30 7.26
CA LEU A 4 -13.02 -0.40 6.01
C LEU A 4 -12.13 -1.17 5.01
N VAL A 5 -12.40 -2.46 4.89
CA VAL A 5 -11.94 -3.23 3.73
C VAL A 5 -12.75 -2.71 2.55
N SER A 6 -12.15 -1.83 1.77
CA SER A 6 -12.76 -1.29 0.56
C SER A 6 -13.08 -2.42 -0.42
N PRO A 7 -14.20 -2.36 -1.14
CA PRO A 7 -14.68 -3.47 -1.96
C PRO A 7 -13.66 -3.82 -3.05
N TYR A 8 -13.49 -5.12 -3.25
CA TYR A 8 -12.71 -5.74 -4.30
C TYR A 8 -12.85 -5.00 -5.64
N LEU A 9 -11.79 -4.34 -6.11
CA LEU A 9 -11.72 -3.91 -7.49
C LEU A 9 -11.52 -5.17 -8.34
N ARG A 10 -12.62 -5.67 -8.90
CA ARG A 10 -12.63 -6.83 -9.81
C ARG A 10 -12.16 -6.38 -11.18
N ASN A 11 -10.98 -6.78 -11.60
CA ASN A 11 -10.57 -6.64 -12.99
C ASN A 11 -10.69 -7.96 -13.77
N GLN A 12 -11.13 -7.88 -15.03
CA GLN A 12 -11.46 -9.04 -15.86
C GLN A 12 -10.35 -9.44 -16.85
N SER A 13 -9.15 -8.85 -16.79
CA SER A 13 -8.09 -9.15 -17.77
C SER A 13 -6.71 -9.26 -17.15
N THR A 14 -5.96 -10.20 -17.66
CA THR A 14 -4.56 -10.53 -17.40
C THR A 14 -3.65 -9.28 -17.44
N ASP A 15 -2.74 -9.16 -16.48
CA ASP A 15 -1.61 -8.23 -16.40
C ASP A 15 -1.88 -6.73 -16.16
N ASN A 16 -2.95 -6.35 -15.48
CA ASN A 16 -3.27 -4.94 -15.23
C ASN A 16 -2.97 -4.45 -13.79
N SER A 17 -2.11 -5.12 -13.02
CA SER A 17 -1.78 -4.68 -11.66
C SER A 17 -1.18 -3.25 -11.59
N PRO A 18 -0.30 -2.81 -12.52
CA PRO A 18 0.17 -1.43 -12.54
C PRO A 18 -0.93 -0.41 -12.83
N LEU A 19 -1.86 -0.71 -13.77
CA LEU A 19 -2.98 0.18 -14.11
C LEU A 19 -3.97 0.34 -12.96
N LEU A 20 -4.28 -0.73 -12.24
CA LEU A 20 -5.13 -0.66 -11.04
C LEU A 20 -4.44 0.10 -9.91
N THR A 21 -3.15 -0.10 -9.74
CA THR A 21 -2.39 0.64 -8.74
C THR A 21 -2.36 2.13 -9.07
N SER A 22 -2.19 2.52 -10.35
CA SER A 22 -2.25 3.93 -10.76
C SER A 22 -3.61 4.54 -10.49
N GLN A 23 -4.70 3.82 -10.77
CA GLN A 23 -6.05 4.31 -10.49
C GLN A 23 -6.27 4.57 -9.00
N ILE A 24 -5.85 3.64 -8.13
CA ILE A 24 -5.96 3.82 -6.67
C ILE A 24 -5.12 5.01 -6.21
N LEU A 25 -3.93 5.22 -6.77
CA LEU A 25 -3.09 6.37 -6.43
C LEU A 25 -3.74 7.69 -6.84
N LEU A 26 -4.34 7.74 -8.04
CA LEU A 26 -5.11 8.92 -8.50
C LEU A 26 -6.33 9.18 -7.62
N ASP A 27 -7.06 8.14 -7.21
CA ASP A 27 -8.20 8.25 -6.28
C ASP A 27 -7.77 8.75 -4.89
N CYS A 28 -6.50 8.51 -4.52
CA CYS A 28 -5.88 9.06 -3.30
C CYS A 28 -5.30 10.48 -3.50
N GLY A 29 -5.48 11.10 -4.67
CA GLY A 29 -4.94 12.42 -4.99
C GLY A 29 -3.42 12.44 -5.22
N ILE A 30 -2.83 11.30 -5.58
CA ILE A 30 -1.40 11.16 -5.87
C ILE A 30 -1.18 11.08 -7.38
N GLY A 31 -0.36 11.96 -7.94
CA GLY A 31 0.04 11.93 -9.36
C GLY A 31 -0.97 12.54 -10.35
N GLY A 32 -2.00 13.24 -9.88
CA GLY A 32 -2.84 14.07 -10.74
C GLY A 32 -2.08 15.33 -11.18
N ASP A 33 -2.20 15.69 -12.47
CA ASP A 33 -1.67 16.97 -12.96
C ASP A 33 -2.36 18.12 -12.22
N SER A 34 -1.56 18.96 -11.58
CA SER A 34 -2.00 20.13 -10.82
C SER A 34 -2.33 21.35 -11.72
N ASP A 35 -2.85 21.12 -12.93
CA ASP A 35 -3.21 22.18 -13.89
C ASP A 35 -4.68 22.62 -13.76
N GLN A 36 -5.24 22.66 -12.56
CA GLN A 36 -6.44 23.47 -12.28
C GLN A 36 -6.07 24.54 -11.27
N GLU A 37 -5.56 25.66 -11.80
CA GLU A 37 -5.66 26.97 -11.19
C GLU A 37 -7.14 27.34 -11.10
N ASP A 38 -7.81 27.01 -9.99
CA ASP A 38 -8.99 27.74 -9.56
C ASP A 38 -8.84 28.06 -8.08
N GLY A 39 -8.68 29.37 -7.86
CA GLY A 39 -8.41 29.98 -6.58
C GLY A 39 -9.51 29.74 -5.56
N ALA A 40 -9.25 28.84 -4.66
CA ALA A 40 -9.73 28.88 -3.29
C ALA A 40 -8.74 28.08 -2.47
N ALA A 41 -7.98 28.74 -1.63
CA ALA A 41 -7.19 28.11 -0.59
C ALA A 41 -8.16 27.40 0.36
N GLU A 42 -8.57 26.19 0.04
CA GLU A 42 -9.18 25.28 1.00
C GLU A 42 -8.06 24.76 1.90
N GLU A 43 -8.11 25.20 3.15
CA GLU A 43 -7.24 24.76 4.23
C GLU A 43 -7.24 23.22 4.29
N GLY A 44 -6.08 22.61 3.95
CA GLY A 44 -5.66 21.37 4.56
C GLY A 44 -6.33 20.09 4.07
N VAL A 45 -6.49 19.87 2.76
CA VAL A 45 -6.61 18.48 2.25
C VAL A 45 -5.25 17.82 2.42
N ALA A 46 -5.05 17.19 3.56
CA ALA A 46 -3.82 16.48 3.85
C ALA A 46 -3.66 15.36 2.82
N ARG A 47 -2.65 15.48 1.95
CA ARG A 47 -2.30 14.46 0.94
C ARG A 47 -2.27 13.08 1.58
N HIS A 48 -2.89 12.12 0.94
CA HIS A 48 -2.79 10.72 1.32
C HIS A 48 -1.37 10.21 1.08
N ARG A 49 -0.93 9.32 1.94
CA ARG A 49 0.40 8.69 1.80
C ARG A 49 0.24 7.20 1.77
N VAL A 50 0.92 6.56 0.83
CA VAL A 50 0.65 5.18 0.46
C VAL A 50 1.84 4.26 0.75
N LEU A 51 1.55 3.09 1.31
CA LEU A 51 2.48 1.96 1.37
C LEU A 51 2.08 0.96 0.29
N ILE A 52 3.03 0.58 -0.57
CA ILE A 52 2.81 -0.45 -1.57
C ILE A 52 3.65 -1.67 -1.20
N PHE A 53 2.96 -2.79 -0.93
CA PHE A 53 3.57 -4.06 -0.59
C PHE A 53 3.56 -5.02 -1.78
N CYS A 54 4.75 -5.57 -2.09
CA CYS A 54 4.93 -6.68 -3.01
C CYS A 54 5.60 -7.84 -2.29
N GLN A 55 5.31 -9.07 -2.69
CA GLN A 55 5.97 -10.24 -2.14
C GLN A 55 7.40 -10.36 -2.69
N LEU A 56 7.55 -10.18 -4.01
CA LEU A 56 8.79 -10.36 -4.73
C LEU A 56 9.47 -9.03 -5.04
N LYS A 57 10.82 -9.02 -4.95
CA LYS A 57 11.62 -7.88 -5.38
C LYS A 57 11.41 -7.54 -6.86
N GLN A 58 11.24 -8.56 -7.71
CA GLN A 58 10.98 -8.39 -9.14
C GLN A 58 9.68 -7.62 -9.39
N MET A 59 8.63 -7.84 -8.59
CA MET A 59 7.40 -7.07 -8.70
C MET A 59 7.61 -5.62 -8.30
N LEU A 60 8.41 -5.33 -7.26
CA LEU A 60 8.81 -3.96 -6.94
C LEU A 60 9.54 -3.29 -8.12
N ASP A 61 10.41 -4.03 -8.83
CA ASP A 61 11.11 -3.52 -10.01
C ASP A 61 10.12 -3.15 -11.14
N ILE A 62 9.08 -3.97 -11.34
CA ILE A 62 8.00 -3.71 -12.32
C ILE A 62 7.20 -2.48 -11.91
N VAL A 63 6.73 -2.42 -10.66
CA VAL A 63 5.98 -1.26 -10.14
C VAL A 63 6.80 0.02 -10.26
N GLU A 64 8.08 -0.01 -9.88
CA GLU A 64 8.97 1.14 -9.97
C GLU A 64 9.16 1.61 -11.42
N ASN A 65 9.46 0.69 -12.35
CA ASN A 65 9.78 1.04 -13.72
C ASN A 65 8.55 1.36 -14.56
N ASP A 66 7.49 0.57 -14.46
CA ASP A 66 6.34 0.68 -15.35
C ASP A 66 5.28 1.65 -14.80
N LEU A 67 5.10 1.70 -13.48
CA LEU A 67 4.16 2.61 -12.88
C LEU A 67 4.80 4.00 -12.64
N PHE A 68 5.84 4.09 -11.80
CA PHE A 68 6.35 5.41 -11.41
C PHE A 68 7.19 6.07 -12.48
N ARG A 69 8.17 5.37 -13.09
CA ARG A 69 9.06 6.01 -14.06
C ARG A 69 8.39 6.31 -15.41
N LYS A 70 7.44 5.45 -15.85
CA LYS A 70 6.79 5.62 -17.16
C LYS A 70 5.44 6.34 -17.07
N SER A 71 4.58 5.92 -16.12
CA SER A 71 3.18 6.35 -16.10
C SER A 71 2.92 7.51 -15.13
N MET A 72 3.65 7.60 -14.03
CA MET A 72 3.42 8.59 -12.98
C MET A 72 4.75 9.23 -12.51
N PRO A 73 5.48 9.94 -13.38
CA PRO A 73 6.81 10.49 -13.04
C PRO A 73 6.76 11.62 -12.00
N SER A 74 5.60 12.23 -11.76
CA SER A 74 5.38 13.25 -10.75
C SER A 74 5.30 12.72 -9.33
N VAL A 75 5.10 11.41 -9.14
CA VAL A 75 4.98 10.79 -7.82
C VAL A 75 6.34 10.61 -7.18
N THR A 76 6.49 11.14 -5.98
CA THR A 76 7.70 10.97 -5.18
C THR A 76 7.61 9.68 -4.37
N TYR A 77 8.61 8.84 -4.49
CA TYR A 77 8.62 7.57 -3.79
C TYR A 77 9.99 7.22 -3.19
N MET A 78 9.93 6.39 -2.14
CA MET A 78 11.09 5.69 -1.60
C MET A 78 10.90 4.18 -1.76
N ARG A 79 12.00 3.44 -1.72
CA ARG A 79 12.00 1.99 -1.83
C ARG A 79 12.80 1.34 -0.71
N MET A 80 12.28 0.25 -0.16
CA MET A 80 12.93 -0.56 0.84
C MET A 80 12.62 -2.05 0.63
N ASP A 81 13.62 -2.83 0.28
CA ASP A 81 13.51 -4.27 0.05
C ASP A 81 14.55 -5.07 0.86
N GLY A 82 14.62 -6.38 0.65
CA GLY A 82 15.56 -7.26 1.35
C GLY A 82 17.04 -6.93 1.14
N SER A 83 17.39 -6.22 0.06
CA SER A 83 18.77 -5.77 -0.21
C SER A 83 19.12 -4.46 0.52
N THR A 84 18.14 -3.77 1.10
CA THR A 84 18.36 -2.55 1.89
C THR A 84 19.04 -2.92 3.20
N ASP A 85 20.17 -2.29 3.46
CA ASP A 85 20.96 -2.51 4.66
C ASP A 85 20.14 -2.26 5.94
N VAL A 86 20.25 -3.12 6.94
CA VAL A 86 19.47 -3.04 8.17
C VAL A 86 19.66 -1.68 8.86
N SER A 87 20.89 -1.15 8.85
CA SER A 87 21.21 0.15 9.42
C SER A 87 20.50 1.31 8.71
N LYS A 88 20.26 1.19 7.39
CA LYS A 88 19.60 2.22 6.58
C LYS A 88 18.06 2.16 6.67
N ARG A 89 17.49 1.02 7.04
CA ARG A 89 16.02 0.86 7.10
C ARG A 89 15.36 1.86 8.06
N HIS A 90 15.98 2.07 9.20
CA HIS A 90 15.47 3.02 10.18
C HIS A 90 15.50 4.47 9.65
N ALA A 91 16.57 4.84 8.95
CA ALA A 91 16.68 6.15 8.31
C ALA A 91 15.61 6.36 7.23
N VAL A 92 15.37 5.35 6.37
CA VAL A 92 14.30 5.39 5.35
C VAL A 92 12.93 5.62 6.00
N VAL A 93 12.62 4.88 7.08
CA VAL A 93 11.37 5.04 7.84
C VAL A 93 11.25 6.42 8.46
N GLN A 94 12.32 6.93 9.06
CA GLN A 94 12.33 8.27 9.65
C GLN A 94 12.12 9.34 8.58
N THR A 95 12.82 9.26 7.46
CA THR A 95 12.66 10.19 6.33
C THR A 95 11.24 10.15 5.80
N PHE A 96 10.71 8.94 5.55
CA PHE A 96 9.33 8.79 5.10
C PHE A 96 8.34 9.40 6.09
N ASN A 97 8.48 9.19 7.38
CA ASN A 97 7.56 9.76 8.38
C ASN A 97 7.70 11.28 8.53
N ALA A 98 8.90 11.84 8.36
CA ALA A 98 9.19 13.25 8.59
C ALA A 98 8.92 14.13 7.36
N ASP A 99 9.11 13.60 6.15
CA ASP A 99 8.99 14.36 4.91
C ASP A 99 7.64 14.11 4.23
N PRO A 100 6.71 15.07 4.28
CA PRO A 100 5.39 14.94 3.66
C PRO A 100 5.43 15.04 2.13
N SER A 101 6.55 15.42 1.52
CA SER A 101 6.70 15.45 0.06
C SER A 101 6.85 14.06 -0.56
N ILE A 102 7.10 13.04 0.26
CA ILE A 102 7.22 11.66 -0.20
C ILE A 102 5.84 11.01 -0.15
N ASP A 103 5.27 10.74 -1.31
CA ASP A 103 3.91 10.22 -1.45
C ASP A 103 3.82 8.72 -1.17
N VAL A 104 4.81 7.96 -1.62
CA VAL A 104 4.76 6.49 -1.63
C VAL A 104 6.01 5.86 -1.02
N LEU A 105 5.82 4.79 -0.26
CA LEU A 105 6.90 3.90 0.16
C LEU A 105 6.66 2.50 -0.39
N LEU A 106 7.57 2.04 -1.28
CA LEU A 106 7.59 0.69 -1.85
C LEU A 106 8.30 -0.27 -0.90
N LEU A 107 7.66 -1.38 -0.58
CA LEU A 107 8.15 -2.34 0.40
C LEU A 107 7.97 -3.79 -0.08
N THR A 108 8.92 -4.66 0.25
CA THR A 108 8.59 -6.09 0.26
C THR A 108 7.85 -6.45 1.55
N THR A 109 6.88 -7.38 1.47
CA THR A 109 6.10 -7.85 2.63
C THR A 109 7.01 -8.36 3.74
N HIS A 110 8.11 -9.02 3.39
CA HIS A 110 9.10 -9.51 4.36
C HIS A 110 9.74 -8.38 5.18
N VAL A 111 10.17 -7.30 4.51
CA VAL A 111 10.79 -6.14 5.19
C VAL A 111 9.74 -5.37 5.98
N GLY A 112 8.53 -5.21 5.44
CA GLY A 112 7.41 -4.60 6.16
C GLY A 112 7.07 -5.32 7.46
N GLY A 113 7.25 -6.64 7.54
CA GLY A 113 7.04 -7.45 8.75
C GLY A 113 8.01 -7.15 9.92
N LEU A 114 9.13 -6.45 9.70
CA LEU A 114 10.22 -6.26 10.68
C LEU A 114 10.00 -5.20 11.77
N GLY A 115 8.78 -4.89 12.13
CA GLY A 115 8.50 -4.02 13.29
C GLY A 115 8.63 -2.51 13.00
N LEU A 116 8.64 -2.10 11.75
CA LEU A 116 8.73 -0.71 11.32
C LEU A 116 7.51 0.10 11.79
N ASN A 117 7.69 1.38 12.07
CA ASN A 117 6.62 2.31 12.43
C ASN A 117 6.33 3.25 11.25
N LEU A 118 5.23 3.00 10.51
CA LEU A 118 4.88 3.70 9.27
C LEU A 118 3.55 4.46 9.42
N THR A 119 3.35 5.10 10.56
CA THR A 119 2.10 5.79 10.93
C THR A 119 1.79 7.05 10.15
N SER A 120 2.71 7.53 9.32
CA SER A 120 2.46 8.65 8.41
C SER A 120 1.63 8.27 7.18
N ALA A 121 1.54 6.98 6.87
CA ALA A 121 0.71 6.48 5.78
C ALA A 121 -0.71 6.17 6.28
N ASP A 122 -1.69 6.48 5.47
CA ASP A 122 -3.11 6.20 5.70
C ASP A 122 -3.72 5.29 4.62
N THR A 123 -2.92 4.87 3.66
CA THR A 123 -3.33 3.96 2.60
C THR A 123 -2.30 2.85 2.42
N VAL A 124 -2.77 1.62 2.28
CA VAL A 124 -1.95 0.42 2.06
C VAL A 124 -2.45 -0.33 0.85
N ILE A 125 -1.56 -0.63 -0.09
CA ILE A 125 -1.87 -1.40 -1.30
C ILE A 125 -1.02 -2.67 -1.30
N PHE A 126 -1.66 -3.82 -1.35
CA PHE A 126 -1.01 -5.10 -1.61
C PHE A 126 -1.14 -5.45 -3.09
N VAL A 127 -0.03 -5.44 -3.82
CA VAL A 127 0.03 -5.83 -5.23
C VAL A 127 0.11 -7.35 -5.37
N GLU A 128 0.85 -7.99 -4.47
CA GLU A 128 0.95 -9.44 -4.33
C GLU A 128 0.67 -9.85 -2.88
N HIS A 129 0.17 -11.07 -2.70
CA HIS A 129 -0.16 -11.64 -1.40
C HIS A 129 0.80 -12.74 -0.99
N ASP A 130 1.16 -12.80 0.30
CA ASP A 130 1.88 -13.95 0.84
C ASP A 130 0.93 -15.15 1.00
N TRP A 131 1.47 -16.35 0.82
CA TRP A 131 0.75 -17.61 1.08
C TRP A 131 0.24 -17.70 2.51
N ASN A 132 0.95 -17.07 3.44
CA ASN A 132 0.53 -16.93 4.82
C ASN A 132 -0.12 -15.57 5.05
N PRO A 133 -1.45 -15.48 5.15
CA PRO A 133 -2.17 -14.22 5.32
C PRO A 133 -1.78 -13.46 6.59
N MET A 134 -1.17 -14.13 7.57
CA MET A 134 -0.66 -13.47 8.79
C MET A 134 0.50 -12.54 8.52
N LYS A 135 1.29 -12.77 7.46
CA LYS A 135 2.37 -11.86 7.07
C LYS A 135 1.83 -10.55 6.51
N ASP A 136 0.78 -10.61 5.69
CA ASP A 136 0.12 -9.42 5.17
C ASP A 136 -0.52 -8.62 6.31
N LEU A 137 -1.14 -9.29 7.28
CA LEU A 137 -1.68 -8.65 8.49
C LEU A 137 -0.57 -7.97 9.30
N GLN A 138 0.55 -8.64 9.51
CA GLN A 138 1.71 -8.03 10.20
C GLN A 138 2.26 -6.81 9.45
N ALA A 139 2.31 -6.85 8.12
CA ALA A 139 2.72 -5.70 7.32
C ALA A 139 1.72 -4.54 7.42
N MET A 140 0.42 -4.83 7.40
CA MET A 140 -0.66 -3.85 7.58
C MET A 140 -0.60 -3.16 8.95
N ASP A 141 -0.30 -3.91 10.01
CA ASP A 141 -0.17 -3.39 11.39
C ASP A 141 0.95 -2.36 11.55
N ARG A 142 1.80 -2.16 10.53
CA ARG A 142 2.83 -1.10 10.53
C ARG A 142 2.24 0.29 10.27
N ALA A 143 1.20 0.37 9.45
CA ALA A 143 0.42 1.60 9.23
C ALA A 143 -0.65 1.76 10.30
N HIS A 144 -1.31 0.67 10.71
CA HIS A 144 -2.36 0.66 11.72
C HIS A 144 -1.79 0.40 13.13
N ARG A 145 -1.13 1.40 13.70
CA ARG A 145 -0.48 1.29 15.02
C ARG A 145 -0.95 2.39 15.98
N LEU A 146 -0.65 2.21 17.28
CA LEU A 146 -0.81 3.27 18.28
C LEU A 146 -0.08 4.53 17.83
N GLY A 147 -0.83 5.62 17.65
CA GLY A 147 -0.35 6.89 17.09
C GLY A 147 -0.91 7.24 15.70
N GLN A 148 -1.54 6.29 14.99
CA GLN A 148 -2.27 6.57 13.77
C GLN A 148 -3.57 7.32 14.10
N LYS A 149 -3.71 8.54 13.58
CA LYS A 149 -4.88 9.41 13.79
C LYS A 149 -5.90 9.34 12.65
N ARG A 150 -5.52 8.75 11.52
CA ARG A 150 -6.36 8.64 10.32
C ARG A 150 -6.92 7.24 10.17
N VAL A 151 -8.03 7.13 9.47
CA VAL A 151 -8.54 5.84 8.99
C VAL A 151 -7.55 5.27 7.98
N VAL A 152 -7.14 4.03 8.17
CA VAL A 152 -6.24 3.35 7.23
C VAL A 152 -7.08 2.59 6.22
N ASN A 153 -6.95 2.97 4.95
CA ASN A 153 -7.57 2.28 3.83
C ASN A 153 -6.63 1.17 3.34
N VAL A 154 -7.16 -0.04 3.15
CA VAL A 154 -6.39 -1.18 2.69
C VAL A 154 -6.97 -1.71 1.39
N TYR A 155 -6.16 -1.70 0.34
CA TYR A 155 -6.50 -2.24 -0.97
C TYR A 155 -5.70 -3.52 -1.20
N ARG A 156 -6.37 -4.54 -1.71
CA ARG A 156 -5.76 -5.82 -2.07
C ARG A 156 -6.08 -6.13 -3.52
N LEU A 157 -5.05 -6.20 -4.36
CA LEU A 157 -5.20 -6.56 -5.76
C LEU A 157 -5.25 -8.08 -5.85
N ILE A 158 -6.35 -8.63 -6.33
CA ILE A 158 -6.56 -10.08 -6.43
C ILE A 158 -6.99 -10.41 -7.84
N MET A 159 -6.28 -11.30 -8.49
CA MET A 159 -6.66 -11.80 -9.81
C MET A 159 -7.79 -12.83 -9.67
N ARG A 160 -8.88 -12.59 -10.41
CA ARG A 160 -10.04 -13.47 -10.42
C ARG A 160 -9.72 -14.82 -11.07
N GLY A 161 -10.21 -15.92 -10.49
CA GLY A 161 -10.02 -17.27 -11.01
C GLY A 161 -8.63 -17.86 -10.74
N THR A 162 -7.84 -17.21 -9.91
CA THR A 162 -6.51 -17.66 -9.51
C THR A 162 -6.50 -18.28 -8.11
N LEU A 163 -5.33 -18.81 -7.76
CA LEU A 163 -5.09 -19.34 -6.43
C LEU A 163 -5.18 -18.26 -5.34
N GLU A 164 -4.85 -17.01 -5.66
CA GLU A 164 -4.97 -15.87 -4.73
C GLU A 164 -6.40 -15.70 -4.23
N GLU A 165 -7.39 -15.80 -5.12
CA GLU A 165 -8.82 -15.71 -4.72
C GLU A 165 -9.19 -16.79 -3.71
N LYS A 166 -8.66 -18.01 -3.86
CA LYS A 166 -8.88 -19.12 -2.93
C LYS A 166 -8.22 -18.89 -1.57
N ILE A 167 -6.98 -18.38 -1.56
CA ILE A 167 -6.24 -18.07 -0.32
C ILE A 167 -6.98 -16.98 0.46
N MET A 168 -7.44 -15.94 -0.23
CA MET A 168 -8.16 -14.84 0.41
C MET A 168 -9.54 -15.26 0.90
N GLY A 169 -10.23 -16.17 0.21
CA GLY A 169 -11.49 -16.79 0.68
C GLY A 169 -11.29 -17.56 2.00
N CYS A 170 -10.22 -18.32 2.13
CA CYS A 170 -9.87 -19.02 3.35
C CYS A 170 -9.50 -18.07 4.51
N ALA A 171 -8.79 -16.98 4.21
CA ALA A 171 -8.42 -15.97 5.21
C ALA A 171 -9.64 -15.24 5.80
N SER A 172 -10.66 -14.97 4.98
CA SER A 172 -11.91 -14.34 5.42
C SER A 172 -12.72 -15.25 6.36
N LEU A 173 -12.67 -16.55 6.18
CA LEU A 173 -13.35 -17.53 7.03
C LEU A 173 -12.66 -17.69 8.40
N SER A 174 -11.35 -17.52 8.48
CA SER A 174 -10.59 -17.64 9.73
C SER A 174 -10.72 -16.42 10.66
N SER A 175 -11.21 -15.30 10.15
CA SER A 175 -11.42 -14.07 10.92
C SER A 175 -12.82 -13.93 11.55
N LEU A 176 -13.72 -14.89 11.33
CA LEU A 176 -15.02 -14.91 12.00
C LEU A 176 -14.82 -15.34 13.45
N PRO A 177 -15.30 -14.56 14.45
CA PRO A 177 -15.27 -14.98 15.83
C PRO A 177 -16.12 -16.26 15.97
N THR A 178 -15.48 -17.36 16.35
CA THR A 178 -16.20 -18.56 16.79
C THR A 178 -17.05 -18.16 17.98
N SER A 179 -18.34 -18.00 17.78
CA SER A 179 -19.33 -17.95 18.86
C SER A 179 -19.27 -19.29 19.59
N ARG A 180 -18.53 -19.32 20.70
CA ARG A 180 -18.65 -20.43 21.67
C ARG A 180 -19.99 -20.27 22.36
N SER A 181 -20.86 -21.27 22.15
CA SER A 181 -22.00 -21.59 22.98
C SER A 181 -21.58 -21.87 24.41
#